data_0bd1c065f04ff8dd87ec99d2531d9fe6
#
_entry.id   0bd1c065f04ff8dd87ec99d2531d9fe6
#
_cell.length_a   1.000
_cell.length_b   1.000
_cell.length_c   1.000
_cell.angle_alpha   90.00
_cell.angle_beta   90.00
_cell.angle_gamma   90.00
#
_symmetry.space_group_name_H-M   'P 1'
#
loop_
_entity.id
_entity.type
_entity.pdbx_description
1 polymer ?
#
loop_
_entity_poly.entity_id
_entity_poly.type
_entity_poly.pdbx_seq_one_letter_code
_entity_poly.pdbx_strand_id
1 'polypeptide(L)'
;MSDSDRADKLHPIAFFLLKSVARACKEFDLLAEGDRVAVAVSGGKDSRSLLELLLRHRRRVPYWYDLLALHVVGTSAGFPDLRPELEPWFRELGVEYHFTPLELPPGEPLPLSCFRCSWNRRKALFTTTVGLGCNKLAFGHHADDAAATTLLNLMFNGRLETMVPRVEFFDGAVTVIRPLIYVSEKELAHYGQAACFPIPPPCPQGLNSRRAQVKTLMRQFVALRPFGRDQKQIRANLWRAARRTTGF
;
A
#
# COMPACT_ATOMS: atom_id res chain seq x y z
N MET A 1 -1.35 18.47 28.45
CA MET A 1 -1.53 18.39 26.98
C MET A 1 -2.28 17.09 26.76
N SER A 2 -3.54 17.16 26.38
CA SER A 2 -4.38 15.97 26.17
C SER A 2 -3.92 15.20 24.91
N ASP A 3 -4.16 13.88 24.88
CA ASP A 3 -3.85 13.05 23.72
C ASP A 3 -4.55 13.51 22.42
N SER A 4 -5.66 14.27 22.54
CA SER A 4 -6.31 14.93 21.41
C SER A 4 -5.45 16.00 20.73
N ASP A 5 -4.57 16.68 21.47
CA ASP A 5 -3.63 17.67 20.91
C ASP A 5 -2.46 17.03 20.12
N ARG A 6 -2.15 15.76 20.36
CA ARG A 6 -1.15 15.02 19.57
C ARG A 6 -1.68 14.61 18.19
N ALA A 7 -2.96 14.27 18.11
CA ALA A 7 -3.59 13.85 16.86
C ALA A 7 -3.71 14.99 15.83
N ASP A 8 -3.75 16.24 16.27
CA ASP A 8 -3.99 17.40 15.39
C ASP A 8 -2.72 18.16 14.99
N LYS A 9 -1.59 17.94 15.66
CA LYS A 9 -0.32 18.50 15.22
C LYS A 9 0.20 17.69 14.03
N LEU A 10 -0.08 18.21 12.85
CA LEU A 10 0.43 17.65 11.61
C LEU A 10 1.95 17.60 11.67
N HIS A 11 2.52 16.41 11.81
CA HIS A 11 3.95 16.26 11.68
C HIS A 11 4.37 16.85 10.33
N PRO A 12 5.43 17.67 10.23
CA PRO A 12 5.83 18.33 8.98
C PRO A 12 5.91 17.36 7.79
N ILE A 13 6.36 16.12 8.04
CA ILE A 13 6.41 15.06 7.03
C ILE A 13 5.00 14.69 6.52
N ALA A 14 4.00 14.57 7.40
CA ALA A 14 2.63 14.25 7.01
C ALA A 14 2.06 15.29 6.03
N PHE A 15 2.40 16.56 6.19
CA PHE A 15 1.97 17.62 5.29
C PHE A 15 2.48 17.41 3.84
N PHE A 16 3.76 17.06 3.68
CA PHE A 16 4.32 16.78 2.36
C PHE A 16 3.76 15.50 1.75
N LEU A 17 3.58 14.45 2.55
CA LEU A 17 2.97 13.20 2.10
C LEU A 17 1.52 13.41 1.65
N LEU A 18 0.74 14.21 2.39
CA LEU A 18 -0.64 14.55 2.02
C LEU A 18 -0.72 15.30 0.69
N LYS A 19 0.23 16.17 0.37
CA LYS A 19 0.28 16.79 -0.98
C LYS A 19 0.43 15.75 -2.07
N SER A 20 1.30 14.75 -1.87
CA SER A 20 1.52 13.67 -2.83
C SER A 20 0.29 12.76 -2.95
N VAL A 21 -0.37 12.45 -1.83
CA VAL A 21 -1.64 11.69 -1.81
C VAL A 21 -2.75 12.46 -2.51
N ALA A 22 -2.96 13.72 -2.16
CA ALA A 22 -3.99 14.55 -2.78
C ALA A 22 -3.77 14.71 -4.29
N ARG A 23 -2.51 14.88 -4.71
CA ARG A 23 -2.15 14.89 -6.13
C ARG A 23 -2.53 13.58 -6.82
N ALA A 24 -2.19 12.42 -6.23
CA ALA A 24 -2.53 11.12 -6.80
C ALA A 24 -4.05 10.92 -6.87
N CYS A 25 -4.78 11.27 -5.80
CA CYS A 25 -6.23 11.16 -5.76
C CYS A 25 -6.88 12.01 -6.86
N LYS A 26 -6.42 13.24 -7.06
CA LYS A 26 -6.96 14.14 -8.08
C LYS A 26 -6.58 13.73 -9.51
N GLU A 27 -5.31 13.35 -9.73
CA GLU A 27 -4.79 13.03 -11.08
C GLU A 27 -5.38 11.74 -11.66
N PHE A 28 -5.71 10.76 -10.79
CA PHE A 28 -6.19 9.44 -11.19
C PHE A 28 -7.62 9.15 -10.75
N ASP A 29 -8.38 10.13 -10.28
CA ASP A 29 -9.75 9.99 -9.80
C ASP A 29 -9.92 8.82 -8.83
N LEU A 30 -9.01 8.77 -7.81
CA LEU A 30 -8.96 7.64 -6.89
C LEU A 30 -10.12 7.64 -5.89
N LEU A 31 -10.63 8.83 -5.51
CA LEU A 31 -11.64 9.01 -4.48
C LEU A 31 -12.71 10.01 -4.93
N ALA A 32 -13.96 9.72 -4.62
CA ALA A 32 -15.12 10.55 -4.91
C ALA A 32 -16.09 10.61 -3.71
N GLU A 33 -17.08 11.49 -3.81
CA GLU A 33 -18.20 11.57 -2.86
C GLU A 33 -18.94 10.22 -2.79
N GLY A 34 -19.23 9.77 -1.57
CA GLY A 34 -19.98 8.55 -1.33
C GLY A 34 -19.19 7.24 -1.46
N ASP A 35 -17.88 7.29 -1.76
CA ASP A 35 -17.04 6.08 -1.76
C ASP A 35 -16.98 5.44 -0.37
N ARG A 36 -17.04 4.12 -0.34
CA ARG A 36 -16.69 3.29 0.83
C ARG A 36 -15.44 2.49 0.54
N VAL A 37 -14.34 2.87 1.20
CA VAL A 37 -12.98 2.41 0.90
C VAL A 37 -12.48 1.44 1.95
N ALA A 38 -12.26 0.19 1.58
CA ALA A 38 -11.49 -0.75 2.39
C ALA A 38 -9.99 -0.46 2.23
N VAL A 39 -9.29 -0.19 3.32
CA VAL A 39 -7.84 0.01 3.34
C VAL A 39 -7.17 -1.28 3.78
N ALA A 40 -6.40 -1.92 2.88
CA ALA A 40 -5.66 -3.14 3.19
C ALA A 40 -4.51 -2.85 4.15
N VAL A 41 -4.66 -3.19 5.43
CA VAL A 41 -3.67 -2.97 6.48
C VAL A 41 -2.91 -4.26 6.76
N SER A 42 -1.67 -4.35 6.32
CA SER A 42 -0.80 -5.53 6.54
C SER A 42 -0.04 -5.50 7.89
N GLY A 43 -0.16 -4.43 8.66
CA GLY A 43 0.64 -4.15 9.86
C GLY A 43 1.96 -3.43 9.58
N GLY A 44 2.45 -3.42 8.35
CA GLY A 44 3.66 -2.71 7.95
C GLY A 44 3.48 -1.19 7.85
N LYS A 45 4.59 -0.46 7.94
CA LYS A 45 4.63 1.01 7.91
C LYS A 45 3.86 1.64 6.75
N ASP A 46 3.91 1.04 5.54
CA ASP A 46 3.32 1.63 4.34
C ASP A 46 1.78 1.59 4.42
N SER A 47 1.22 0.47 4.87
CA SER A 47 -0.23 0.31 5.03
C SER A 47 -0.79 1.13 6.20
N ARG A 48 -0.03 1.25 7.30
CA ARG A 48 -0.38 2.15 8.42
C ARG A 48 -0.35 3.61 7.99
N SER A 49 0.71 4.02 7.28
CA SER A 49 0.82 5.37 6.71
C SER A 49 -0.34 5.68 5.76
N LEU A 50 -0.73 4.72 4.91
CA LEU A 50 -1.86 4.89 4.01
C LEU A 50 -3.14 5.20 4.77
N LEU A 51 -3.48 4.40 5.79
CA LEU A 51 -4.69 4.59 6.58
C LEU A 51 -4.73 5.96 7.26
N GLU A 52 -3.66 6.34 7.98
CA GLU A 52 -3.60 7.65 8.62
C GLU A 52 -3.65 8.82 7.63
N LEU A 53 -2.95 8.70 6.50
CA LEU A 53 -2.96 9.74 5.48
C LEU A 53 -4.34 9.88 4.82
N LEU A 54 -5.08 8.80 4.61
CA LEU A 54 -6.45 8.86 4.09
C LEU A 54 -7.43 9.45 5.10
N LEU A 55 -7.31 9.13 6.40
CA LEU A 55 -8.09 9.76 7.47
C LEU A 55 -7.86 11.30 7.51
N ARG A 56 -6.60 11.71 7.35
CA ARG A 56 -6.24 13.15 7.30
C ARG A 56 -6.68 13.81 5.99
N HIS A 57 -6.60 13.10 4.86
CA HIS A 57 -7.05 13.57 3.54
C HIS A 57 -8.56 13.83 3.56
N ARG A 58 -9.35 12.90 4.10
CA ARG A 58 -10.82 13.03 4.22
C ARG A 58 -11.26 14.33 4.90
N ARG A 59 -10.52 14.81 5.92
CA ARG A 59 -10.80 16.06 6.64
C ARG A 59 -10.48 17.33 5.84
N ARG A 60 -9.86 17.22 4.65
CA ARG A 60 -9.35 18.36 3.87
C ARG A 60 -9.98 18.53 2.50
N VAL A 61 -10.71 17.51 2.06
CA VAL A 61 -11.42 17.54 0.77
C VAL A 61 -12.88 17.94 0.97
N PRO A 62 -13.51 18.58 -0.03
CA PRO A 62 -14.89 19.06 0.07
C PRO A 62 -15.94 17.95 -0.13
N TYR A 63 -15.53 16.69 -0.15
CA TYR A 63 -16.39 15.53 -0.31
C TYR A 63 -16.09 14.47 0.76
N TRP A 64 -17.11 13.68 1.10
CA TRP A 64 -17.00 12.64 2.10
C TRP A 64 -16.89 11.26 1.48
N TYR A 65 -16.02 10.45 2.05
CA TYR A 65 -15.92 9.01 1.79
C TYR A 65 -15.67 8.24 3.09
N ASP A 66 -16.20 7.03 3.19
CA ASP A 66 -16.02 6.18 4.35
C ASP A 66 -14.74 5.37 4.25
N LEU A 67 -14.11 5.12 5.39
CA LEU A 67 -12.90 4.32 5.50
C LEU A 67 -13.14 3.14 6.45
N LEU A 68 -12.75 1.95 5.99
CA LEU A 68 -12.73 0.72 6.75
C LEU A 68 -11.33 0.13 6.71
N ALA A 69 -10.70 -0.12 7.87
CA ALA A 69 -9.42 -0.82 7.95
C ALA A 69 -9.65 -2.32 7.82
N LEU A 70 -9.06 -2.96 6.81
CA LEU A 70 -9.20 -4.39 6.54
C LEU A 70 -7.88 -5.11 6.71
N HIS A 71 -7.81 -6.08 7.65
CA HIS A 71 -6.62 -6.90 7.90
C HIS A 71 -6.91 -8.37 7.64
N VAL A 72 -6.02 -9.05 6.89
CA VAL A 72 -6.08 -10.49 6.66
C VAL A 72 -5.28 -11.21 7.72
N VAL A 73 -5.97 -11.98 8.58
CA VAL A 73 -5.37 -12.80 9.63
C VAL A 73 -4.77 -14.06 9.02
N GLY A 74 -3.45 -14.15 9.02
CA GLY A 74 -2.71 -15.20 8.31
C GLY A 74 -2.24 -16.37 9.18
N THR A 75 -2.83 -16.60 10.35
CA THR A 75 -2.40 -17.65 11.28
C THR A 75 -2.50 -19.05 10.69
N SER A 76 -3.47 -19.30 9.81
CA SER A 76 -3.61 -20.57 9.06
C SER A 76 -2.41 -20.88 8.14
N ALA A 77 -1.66 -19.87 7.76
CA ALA A 77 -0.45 -19.98 6.93
C ALA A 77 0.85 -19.79 7.75
N GLY A 78 0.79 -19.82 9.08
CA GLY A 78 1.92 -19.67 9.97
C GLY A 78 2.41 -18.24 10.18
N PHE A 79 1.61 -17.23 9.79
CA PHE A 79 1.95 -15.83 10.08
C PHE A 79 1.50 -15.45 11.50
N PRO A 80 2.21 -14.51 12.16
CA PRO A 80 1.83 -14.04 13.49
C PRO A 80 0.45 -13.37 13.46
N ASP A 81 -0.26 -13.51 14.57
CA ASP A 81 -1.52 -12.80 14.80
C ASP A 81 -1.24 -11.34 15.18
N LEU A 82 -1.62 -10.42 14.31
CA LEU A 82 -1.44 -8.98 14.54
C LEU A 82 -2.69 -8.30 15.11
N ARG A 83 -3.78 -9.04 15.39
CA ARG A 83 -5.00 -8.47 15.97
C ARG A 83 -4.76 -7.77 17.31
N PRO A 84 -3.99 -8.34 18.26
CA PRO A 84 -3.73 -7.68 19.54
C PRO A 84 -3.03 -6.33 19.42
N GLU A 85 -2.28 -6.12 18.35
CA GLU A 85 -1.57 -4.86 18.06
C GLU A 85 -2.41 -3.90 17.23
N LEU A 86 -3.14 -4.40 16.23
CA LEU A 86 -3.87 -3.57 15.27
C LEU A 86 -5.20 -3.07 15.83
N GLU A 87 -5.91 -3.88 16.60
CA GLU A 87 -7.23 -3.53 17.09
C GLU A 87 -7.24 -2.29 18.01
N PRO A 88 -6.37 -2.18 19.04
CA PRO A 88 -6.26 -0.97 19.83
C PRO A 88 -5.93 0.27 19.01
N TRP A 89 -5.03 0.13 18.02
CA TRP A 89 -4.65 1.22 17.13
C TRP A 89 -5.82 1.67 16.22
N PHE A 90 -6.63 0.75 15.69
CA PHE A 90 -7.83 1.11 14.92
C PHE A 90 -8.86 1.84 15.78
N ARG A 91 -9.04 1.40 17.01
CA ARG A 91 -9.93 2.07 17.99
C ARG A 91 -9.45 3.48 18.33
N GLU A 92 -8.16 3.68 18.55
CA GLU A 92 -7.54 4.99 18.77
C GLU A 92 -7.75 5.93 17.58
N LEU A 93 -7.63 5.42 16.35
CA LEU A 93 -7.90 6.18 15.13
C LEU A 93 -9.38 6.49 14.91
N GLY A 94 -10.29 5.84 15.63
CA GLY A 94 -11.74 5.97 15.44
C GLY A 94 -12.20 5.51 14.06
N VAL A 95 -11.55 4.48 13.50
CA VAL A 95 -11.88 3.94 12.18
C VAL A 95 -12.60 2.61 12.31
N GLU A 96 -13.63 2.39 11.48
CA GLU A 96 -14.25 1.07 11.33
C GLU A 96 -13.20 0.05 10.89
N TYR A 97 -13.22 -1.16 11.45
CA TYR A 97 -12.24 -2.19 11.09
C TYR A 97 -12.85 -3.57 10.99
N HIS A 98 -12.23 -4.41 10.17
CA HIS A 98 -12.58 -5.81 10.02
C HIS A 98 -11.35 -6.69 9.91
N PHE A 99 -11.39 -7.85 10.60
CA PHE A 99 -10.38 -8.90 10.51
C PHE A 99 -10.95 -10.07 9.72
N THR A 100 -10.38 -10.35 8.55
CA THR A 100 -10.79 -11.48 7.72
C THR A 100 -9.79 -12.62 7.82
N PRO A 101 -10.22 -13.89 8.00
CA PRO A 101 -9.30 -15.02 8.03
C PRO A 101 -8.69 -15.26 6.64
N LEU A 102 -7.45 -15.73 6.62
CA LEU A 102 -6.84 -16.28 5.41
C LEU A 102 -7.31 -17.73 5.26
N GLU A 103 -8.33 -17.93 4.43
CA GLU A 103 -8.81 -19.26 4.08
C GLU A 103 -7.88 -19.90 3.05
N LEU A 104 -7.38 -21.08 3.37
CA LEU A 104 -6.55 -21.88 2.46
C LEU A 104 -7.38 -23.02 1.89
N PRO A 105 -7.20 -23.37 0.60
CA PRO A 105 -7.80 -24.56 0.02
C PRO A 105 -7.35 -25.81 0.80
N PRO A 106 -8.22 -26.86 0.87
CA PRO A 106 -7.81 -28.16 1.44
C PRO A 106 -6.54 -28.68 0.74
N GLY A 107 -5.56 -29.12 1.55
CA GLY A 107 -4.30 -29.66 1.02
C GLY A 107 -3.31 -28.62 0.49
N GLU A 108 -3.53 -27.33 0.72
CA GLU A 108 -2.54 -26.28 0.34
C GLU A 108 -1.20 -26.53 1.03
N PRO A 109 -0.09 -26.69 0.28
CA PRO A 109 1.22 -26.95 0.87
C PRO A 109 1.73 -25.77 1.70
N LEU A 110 2.30 -26.07 2.88
CA LEU A 110 2.98 -25.08 3.72
C LEU A 110 4.48 -25.36 3.79
N PRO A 111 5.33 -24.32 3.88
CA PRO A 111 4.99 -22.88 3.85
C PRO A 111 4.52 -22.42 2.46
N LEU A 112 3.58 -21.48 2.41
CA LEU A 112 3.08 -20.95 1.14
C LEU A 112 4.20 -20.32 0.32
N SER A 113 4.22 -20.57 -0.99
CA SER A 113 5.04 -19.79 -1.90
C SER A 113 4.60 -18.32 -1.92
N CYS A 114 5.49 -17.38 -2.28
CA CYS A 114 5.14 -15.95 -2.38
C CYS A 114 3.95 -15.70 -3.31
N PHE A 115 3.84 -16.46 -4.40
CA PHE A 115 2.71 -16.38 -5.32
C PHE A 115 1.40 -16.80 -4.65
N ARG A 116 1.36 -17.99 -4.02
CA ARG A 116 0.16 -18.51 -3.34
C ARG A 116 -0.25 -17.64 -2.16
N CYS A 117 0.71 -17.17 -1.37
CA CYS A 117 0.45 -16.22 -0.28
C CYS A 117 -0.21 -14.94 -0.78
N SER A 118 0.36 -14.34 -1.83
CA SER A 118 -0.19 -13.12 -2.44
C SER A 118 -1.58 -13.34 -3.04
N TRP A 119 -1.79 -14.48 -3.71
CA TRP A 119 -3.07 -14.86 -4.30
C TRP A 119 -4.17 -15.00 -3.24
N ASN A 120 -3.94 -15.84 -2.23
CA ASN A 120 -4.93 -16.11 -1.18
C ASN A 120 -5.27 -14.85 -0.37
N ARG A 121 -4.26 -14.02 -0.04
CA ARG A 121 -4.49 -12.73 0.62
C ARG A 121 -5.32 -11.76 -0.24
N ARG A 122 -5.05 -11.68 -1.54
CA ARG A 122 -5.86 -10.85 -2.45
C ARG A 122 -7.28 -11.36 -2.54
N LYS A 123 -7.47 -12.67 -2.68
CA LYS A 123 -8.80 -13.28 -2.70
C LYS A 123 -9.59 -12.89 -1.44
N ALA A 124 -9.01 -13.06 -0.24
CA ALA A 124 -9.64 -12.69 1.01
C ALA A 124 -9.98 -11.19 1.05
N LEU A 125 -9.06 -10.31 0.64
CA LEU A 125 -9.28 -8.87 0.60
C LEU A 125 -10.44 -8.51 -0.35
N PHE A 126 -10.44 -9.02 -1.57
CA PHE A 126 -11.50 -8.72 -2.55
C PHE A 126 -12.86 -9.21 -2.09
N THR A 127 -12.94 -10.48 -1.67
CA THR A 127 -14.20 -11.09 -1.20
C THR A 127 -14.79 -10.31 -0.02
N THR A 128 -13.95 -9.97 0.96
CA THR A 128 -14.40 -9.21 2.14
C THR A 128 -14.76 -7.76 1.77
N THR A 129 -14.01 -7.11 0.88
CA THR A 129 -14.33 -5.76 0.41
C THR A 129 -15.72 -5.68 -0.19
N VAL A 130 -16.08 -6.62 -1.08
CA VAL A 130 -17.41 -6.73 -1.67
C VAL A 130 -18.46 -7.05 -0.60
N GLY A 131 -18.19 -8.04 0.25
CA GLY A 131 -19.14 -8.47 1.30
C GLY A 131 -19.47 -7.38 2.33
N LEU A 132 -18.57 -6.42 2.53
CA LEU A 132 -18.77 -5.26 3.41
C LEU A 132 -19.34 -4.04 2.67
N GLY A 133 -19.73 -4.17 1.41
CA GLY A 133 -20.30 -3.08 0.61
C GLY A 133 -19.29 -1.96 0.29
N CYS A 134 -17.99 -2.25 0.31
CA CYS A 134 -16.99 -1.29 -0.12
C CYS A 134 -16.82 -1.36 -1.65
N ASN A 135 -16.83 -0.20 -2.32
CA ASN A 135 -16.60 -0.09 -3.76
C ASN A 135 -15.14 0.16 -4.13
N LYS A 136 -14.29 0.42 -3.13
CA LYS A 136 -12.85 0.62 -3.35
C LYS A 136 -12.00 -0.18 -2.37
N LEU A 137 -10.84 -0.64 -2.87
CA LEU A 137 -9.80 -1.33 -2.08
C LEU A 137 -8.48 -0.58 -2.24
N ALA A 138 -8.01 0.06 -1.17
CA ALA A 138 -6.79 0.85 -1.16
C ALA A 138 -5.59 0.01 -0.70
N PHE A 139 -4.51 0.02 -1.49
CA PHE A 139 -3.24 -0.62 -1.17
C PHE A 139 -2.13 0.38 -0.88
N GLY A 140 -1.28 0.08 0.08
CA GLY A 140 -0.10 0.87 0.45
C GLY A 140 1.08 0.77 -0.52
N HIS A 141 0.82 0.48 -1.80
CA HIS A 141 1.87 0.48 -2.83
C HIS A 141 2.33 1.90 -3.13
N HIS A 142 3.64 2.09 -3.22
CA HIS A 142 4.30 3.39 -3.33
C HIS A 142 5.20 3.50 -4.56
N ALA A 143 5.84 4.65 -4.78
CA ALA A 143 6.64 4.93 -5.98
C ALA A 143 7.77 3.92 -6.24
N ASP A 144 8.43 3.41 -5.19
CA ASP A 144 9.49 2.41 -5.35
C ASP A 144 8.93 1.03 -5.74
N ASP A 145 7.70 0.69 -5.33
CA ASP A 145 7.02 -0.54 -5.77
C ASP A 145 6.66 -0.47 -7.25
N ALA A 146 6.19 0.69 -7.71
CA ALA A 146 5.90 0.92 -9.12
C ALA A 146 7.17 0.79 -9.97
N ALA A 147 8.27 1.43 -9.56
CA ALA A 147 9.56 1.33 -10.23
C ALA A 147 10.10 -0.11 -10.26
N ALA A 148 10.02 -0.82 -9.11
CA ALA A 148 10.42 -2.22 -9.04
C ALA A 148 9.55 -3.12 -9.94
N THR A 149 8.25 -2.84 -10.05
CA THR A 149 7.34 -3.57 -10.95
C THR A 149 7.68 -3.31 -12.41
N THR A 150 8.01 -2.06 -12.77
CA THR A 150 8.47 -1.73 -14.13
C THR A 150 9.71 -2.54 -14.51
N LEU A 151 10.71 -2.59 -13.63
CA LEU A 151 11.93 -3.37 -13.87
C LEU A 151 11.67 -4.87 -13.93
N LEU A 152 10.82 -5.39 -13.03
CA LEU A 152 10.41 -6.80 -13.07
C LEU A 152 9.77 -7.17 -14.40
N ASN A 153 8.83 -6.35 -14.87
CA ASN A 153 8.12 -6.59 -16.13
C ASN A 153 9.09 -6.50 -17.32
N LEU A 154 9.98 -5.51 -17.31
CA LEU A 154 10.97 -5.34 -18.37
C LEU A 154 11.96 -6.52 -18.41
N MET A 155 12.51 -6.92 -17.27
CA MET A 155 13.56 -7.93 -17.20
C MET A 155 13.06 -9.38 -17.37
N PHE A 156 11.86 -9.69 -16.87
CA PHE A 156 11.35 -11.06 -16.84
C PHE A 156 10.21 -11.33 -17.82
N ASN A 157 9.50 -10.30 -18.26
CA ASN A 157 8.34 -10.43 -19.14
C ASN A 157 8.52 -9.70 -20.49
N GLY A 158 9.63 -8.95 -20.69
CA GLY A 158 9.87 -8.15 -21.89
C GLY A 158 8.85 -7.01 -22.10
N ARG A 159 8.18 -6.55 -21.02
CA ARG A 159 7.12 -5.55 -21.09
C ARG A 159 7.47 -4.31 -20.29
N LEU A 160 7.30 -3.13 -20.90
CA LEU A 160 7.45 -1.85 -20.21
C LEU A 160 6.12 -1.43 -19.57
N GLU A 161 5.72 -2.15 -18.53
CA GLU A 161 4.48 -1.95 -17.79
C GLU A 161 4.76 -1.71 -16.31
N THR A 162 3.87 -0.97 -15.63
CA THR A 162 3.98 -0.67 -14.21
C THR A 162 2.67 -0.92 -13.46
N MET A 163 2.66 -0.62 -12.15
CA MET A 163 1.43 -0.61 -11.36
C MET A 163 0.56 0.60 -11.76
N VAL A 164 -0.65 0.33 -12.21
CA VAL A 164 -1.64 1.38 -12.50
C VAL A 164 -2.23 1.90 -11.20
N PRO A 165 -2.34 3.23 -11.00
CA PRO A 165 -2.87 3.81 -9.76
C PRO A 165 -4.31 3.45 -9.46
N ARG A 166 -5.15 3.25 -10.50
CA ARG A 166 -6.57 2.89 -10.42
C ARG A 166 -6.86 1.74 -11.38
N VAL A 167 -7.44 0.66 -10.89
CA VAL A 167 -7.82 -0.51 -11.71
C VAL A 167 -9.16 -1.04 -11.24
N GLU A 168 -10.10 -1.21 -12.16
CA GLU A 168 -11.40 -1.81 -11.90
C GLU A 168 -11.33 -3.33 -12.03
N PHE A 169 -12.03 -4.02 -11.14
CA PHE A 169 -12.15 -5.47 -11.11
C PHE A 169 -13.63 -5.87 -11.02
N PHE A 170 -13.94 -7.05 -11.55
CA PHE A 170 -15.28 -7.64 -11.49
C PHE A 170 -16.36 -6.70 -12.06
N ASP A 171 -16.15 -6.26 -13.30
CA ASP A 171 -17.07 -5.37 -14.03
C ASP A 171 -17.40 -4.07 -13.24
N GLY A 172 -16.39 -3.53 -12.54
CA GLY A 172 -16.51 -2.31 -11.77
C GLY A 172 -17.01 -2.48 -10.33
N ALA A 173 -17.29 -3.71 -9.88
CA ALA A 173 -17.75 -3.96 -8.51
C ALA A 173 -16.75 -3.51 -7.44
N VAL A 174 -15.44 -3.56 -7.72
CA VAL A 174 -14.37 -3.04 -6.85
C VAL A 174 -13.31 -2.33 -7.67
N THR A 175 -12.99 -1.12 -7.27
CA THR A 175 -11.84 -0.38 -7.81
C THR A 175 -10.65 -0.48 -6.85
N VAL A 176 -9.53 -1.04 -7.32
CA VAL A 176 -8.26 -0.98 -6.59
C VAL A 176 -7.62 0.39 -6.79
N ILE A 177 -7.23 1.03 -5.68
CA ILE A 177 -6.56 2.33 -5.69
C ILE A 177 -5.21 2.30 -4.97
N ARG A 178 -4.27 3.16 -5.41
CA ARG A 178 -2.92 3.25 -4.85
C ARG A 178 -2.55 4.72 -4.55
N PRO A 179 -3.11 5.31 -3.46
CA PRO A 179 -2.91 6.74 -3.16
C PRO A 179 -1.46 7.13 -2.88
N LEU A 180 -0.59 6.18 -2.47
CA LEU A 180 0.82 6.42 -2.19
C LEU A 180 1.74 6.36 -3.42
N ILE A 181 1.19 6.28 -4.63
CA ILE A 181 1.96 6.04 -5.86
C ILE A 181 3.05 7.08 -6.14
N TYR A 182 2.93 8.28 -5.59
CA TYR A 182 3.93 9.37 -5.69
C TYR A 182 4.84 9.48 -4.46
N VAL A 183 4.57 8.73 -3.40
CA VAL A 183 5.35 8.74 -2.16
C VAL A 183 6.49 7.73 -2.26
N SER A 184 7.68 8.07 -1.76
CA SER A 184 8.82 7.17 -1.73
C SER A 184 8.86 6.28 -0.50
N GLU A 185 9.53 5.11 -0.60
CA GLU A 185 9.79 4.21 0.54
C GLU A 185 10.55 4.94 1.67
N LYS A 186 11.49 5.85 1.31
CA LYS A 186 12.25 6.65 2.27
C LYS A 186 11.35 7.62 3.06
N GLU A 187 10.43 8.29 2.38
CA GLU A 187 9.47 9.21 3.03
C GLU A 187 8.53 8.44 3.95
N LEU A 188 8.04 7.26 3.54
CA LEU A 188 7.21 6.39 4.37
C LEU A 188 7.97 5.82 5.57
N ALA A 189 9.24 5.47 5.41
CA ALA A 189 10.09 5.04 6.53
C ALA A 189 10.27 6.16 7.55
N HIS A 190 10.53 7.37 7.09
CA HIS A 190 10.67 8.54 7.96
C HIS A 190 9.35 8.87 8.68
N TYR A 191 8.21 8.80 7.96
CA TYR A 191 6.90 8.98 8.58
C TYR A 191 6.61 7.90 9.63
N GLY A 192 6.85 6.63 9.30
CA GLY A 192 6.62 5.50 10.21
C GLY A 192 7.48 5.58 11.48
N GLN A 193 8.72 6.07 11.38
CA GLN A 193 9.58 6.34 12.55
C GLN A 193 8.99 7.45 13.42
N ALA A 194 8.59 8.56 12.80
CA ALA A 194 8.01 9.69 13.52
C ALA A 194 6.65 9.37 14.16
N ALA A 195 5.87 8.48 13.55
CA ALA A 195 4.61 7.95 14.06
C ALA A 195 4.79 6.78 15.05
N CYS A 196 6.03 6.38 15.33
CA CYS A 196 6.37 5.24 16.21
C CYS A 196 5.66 3.93 15.81
N PHE A 197 5.51 3.68 14.49
CA PHE A 197 4.92 2.44 14.05
C PHE A 197 5.79 1.24 14.42
N PRO A 198 5.21 0.18 14.98
CA PRO A 198 5.95 -1.03 15.27
C PRO A 198 6.51 -1.67 13.99
N ILE A 199 7.65 -2.31 14.11
CA ILE A 199 8.28 -3.04 13.00
C ILE A 199 7.68 -4.44 13.00
N PRO A 200 6.90 -4.82 11.97
CA PRO A 200 6.32 -6.15 11.91
C PRO A 200 7.41 -7.21 11.75
N PRO A 201 7.17 -8.44 12.20
CA PRO A 201 8.08 -9.55 11.97
C PRO A 201 8.38 -9.70 10.46
N PRO A 202 9.63 -9.95 10.07
CA PRO A 202 9.99 -10.13 8.68
C PRO A 202 9.30 -11.37 8.10
N CYS A 203 8.85 -11.26 6.85
CA CYS A 203 8.34 -12.42 6.13
C CYS A 203 9.49 -13.43 5.89
N PRO A 204 9.39 -14.70 6.32
CA PRO A 204 10.47 -15.68 6.17
C PRO A 204 10.92 -15.88 4.71
N GLN A 205 10.02 -15.70 3.74
CA GLN A 205 10.31 -15.84 2.31
C GLN A 205 10.56 -14.50 1.60
N GLY A 206 10.41 -13.38 2.31
CA GLY A 206 10.45 -12.04 1.70
C GLY A 206 11.79 -11.69 1.07
N LEU A 207 12.90 -12.12 1.68
CA LEU A 207 14.26 -11.79 1.23
C LEU A 207 14.66 -12.47 -0.09
N ASN A 208 14.09 -13.62 -0.41
CA ASN A 208 14.41 -14.41 -1.61
C ASN A 208 13.48 -14.13 -2.79
N SER A 209 12.56 -13.19 -2.68
CA SER A 209 11.63 -12.87 -3.75
C SER A 209 12.32 -12.10 -4.89
N ARG A 210 11.87 -12.34 -6.14
CA ARG A 210 12.35 -11.55 -7.32
C ARG A 210 12.20 -10.04 -7.08
N ARG A 211 11.14 -9.62 -6.40
CA ARG A 211 10.93 -8.20 -6.05
C ARG A 211 12.01 -7.68 -5.10
N ALA A 212 12.42 -8.45 -4.09
CA ALA A 212 13.49 -8.08 -3.18
C ALA A 212 14.83 -7.96 -3.93
N GLN A 213 15.12 -8.89 -4.83
CA GLN A 213 16.31 -8.86 -5.68
C GLN A 213 16.35 -7.60 -6.56
N VAL A 214 15.23 -7.26 -7.22
CA VAL A 214 15.13 -6.05 -8.03
C VAL A 214 15.29 -4.78 -7.19
N LYS A 215 14.66 -4.72 -6.01
CA LYS A 215 14.85 -3.58 -5.08
C LYS A 215 16.32 -3.45 -4.65
N THR A 216 17.01 -4.55 -4.42
CA THR A 216 18.45 -4.54 -4.09
C THR A 216 19.30 -4.05 -5.26
N LEU A 217 19.03 -4.54 -6.47
CA LEU A 217 19.68 -4.07 -7.70
C LEU A 217 19.48 -2.55 -7.90
N MET A 218 18.26 -2.06 -7.70
CA MET A 218 17.98 -0.62 -7.78
C MET A 218 18.80 0.20 -6.78
N ARG A 219 18.94 -0.29 -5.53
CA ARG A 219 19.76 0.40 -4.51
C ARG A 219 21.24 0.41 -4.90
N GLN A 220 21.76 -0.69 -5.41
CA GLN A 220 23.14 -0.78 -5.90
C GLN A 220 23.38 0.15 -7.08
N PHE A 221 22.46 0.18 -8.05
CA PHE A 221 22.55 1.06 -9.20
C PHE A 221 22.55 2.55 -8.80
N VAL A 222 21.72 2.90 -7.83
CA VAL A 222 21.69 4.27 -7.26
C VAL A 222 22.97 4.61 -6.51
N ALA A 223 23.57 3.64 -5.79
CA ALA A 223 24.83 3.84 -5.06
C ALA A 223 26.01 4.18 -6.00
N LEU A 224 26.00 3.66 -7.23
CA LEU A 224 27.00 4.00 -8.26
C LEU A 224 26.89 5.46 -8.76
N ARG A 225 25.83 6.17 -8.40
CA ARG A 225 25.56 7.57 -8.82
C ARG A 225 25.87 7.85 -10.30
N PRO A 226 25.37 7.04 -11.24
CA PRO A 226 25.65 7.25 -12.64
C PRO A 226 25.15 8.64 -13.04
N PHE A 227 26.04 9.47 -13.51
CA PHE A 227 25.73 10.83 -13.98
C PHE A 227 25.13 11.79 -12.94
N GLY A 228 25.40 11.61 -11.63
CA GLY A 228 24.89 12.47 -10.56
C GLY A 228 23.38 12.42 -10.31
N ARG A 229 22.68 11.42 -10.89
CA ARG A 229 21.23 11.26 -10.72
C ARG A 229 20.92 10.54 -9.40
N ASP A 230 19.94 11.06 -8.69
CA ASP A 230 19.47 10.47 -7.44
C ASP A 230 18.38 9.39 -7.67
N GLN A 231 18.04 8.65 -6.63
CA GLN A 231 17.00 7.62 -6.65
C GLN A 231 15.64 8.17 -7.11
N LYS A 232 15.32 9.41 -6.75
CA LYS A 232 14.06 10.07 -7.13
C LYS A 232 13.96 10.21 -8.65
N GLN A 233 15.04 10.61 -9.31
CA GLN A 233 15.09 10.79 -10.75
C GLN A 233 14.97 9.44 -11.49
N ILE A 234 15.64 8.40 -10.99
CA ILE A 234 15.59 7.06 -11.59
C ILE A 234 14.16 6.50 -11.49
N ARG A 235 13.52 6.58 -10.32
CA ARG A 235 12.11 6.19 -10.16
C ARG A 235 11.18 6.94 -11.10
N ALA A 236 11.33 8.27 -11.15
CA ALA A 236 10.50 9.12 -12.01
C ALA A 236 10.66 8.77 -13.49
N ASN A 237 11.86 8.42 -13.93
CA ASN A 237 12.12 8.00 -15.31
C ASN A 237 11.46 6.65 -15.62
N LEU A 238 11.61 5.65 -14.75
CA LEU A 238 10.97 4.34 -14.90
C LEU A 238 9.45 4.48 -14.95
N TRP A 239 8.87 5.22 -14.02
CA TRP A 239 7.45 5.51 -13.97
C TRP A 239 6.95 6.19 -15.25
N ARG A 240 7.65 7.26 -15.68
CA ARG A 240 7.27 8.03 -16.86
C ARG A 240 7.36 7.21 -18.14
N ALA A 241 8.40 6.38 -18.27
CA ALA A 241 8.57 5.49 -19.41
C ALA A 241 7.41 4.49 -19.51
N ALA A 242 7.11 3.80 -18.41
CA ALA A 242 6.02 2.82 -18.36
C ALA A 242 4.65 3.46 -18.57
N ARG A 243 4.39 4.64 -18.00
CA ARG A 243 3.14 5.37 -18.16
C ARG A 243 2.86 5.74 -19.63
N ARG A 244 3.89 6.16 -20.36
CA ARG A 244 3.76 6.47 -21.80
C ARG A 244 3.36 5.26 -22.63
N THR A 245 3.76 4.07 -22.22
CA THR A 245 3.44 2.82 -22.93
C THR A 245 2.07 2.27 -22.54
N THR A 246 1.66 2.44 -21.31
CA THR A 246 0.38 1.90 -20.78
C THR A 246 -0.81 2.85 -20.89
N GLY A 247 -0.59 4.13 -21.20
CA GLY A 247 -1.65 5.08 -21.56
C GLY A 247 -2.58 5.53 -20.42
N PHE A 248 -2.15 5.47 -19.12
CA PHE A 248 -2.94 5.95 -17.99
C PHE A 248 -2.41 7.25 -17.37
#